data_10462b110effc543b8d40fab664a6055
#
_entry.id   10462b110effc543b8d40fab664a6055
#
_cell.length_a   1.000
_cell.length_b   1.000
_cell.length_c   1.000
_cell.angle_alpha   90.00
_cell.angle_beta   90.00
_cell.angle_gamma   90.00
#
_symmetry.space_group_name_H-M   'P 1'
#
loop_
_entity.id
_entity.type
_entity.pdbx_description
1 polymer ?
#
loop_
_entity_poly.entity_id
_entity_poly.type
_entity_poly.pdbx_seq_one_letter_code
_entity_poly.pdbx_strand_id
1 'polypeptide(L)'
;LWHIGNGYTNEPVLQLAKTLVQSTFADKVFFCNSGAEANEAALKLARKYAHDKFGGEKSEIIAFNHAFHGRTLFTVSVGGQPKYSSDYAPLPQGITHLPYNDIEAVTAAISSRTCAVIVEPVQGEGGVVPASVEFLRGLRQLCDQHNALLIFDEVQTGVGRTGELYAYMHYGVTPDVLTTAKALGGGFPIGALLATEACASVMTVGTHGTTYGGNPLAGAVAGELLSIVNTPEVLSGVRQRHQWFCERLQAINARYGLFKEIRGLGLLLGCVLNDAWARSEEHTS
;
A
#
# COMPACT_ATOMS: atom_id res chain seq x y z
N LEU A 1 -6.36 18.93 21.97
CA LEU A 1 -5.40 19.60 21.10
C LEU A 1 -5.53 19.11 19.67
N TRP A 2 -5.49 20.03 18.70
CA TRP A 2 -5.50 19.66 17.27
C TRP A 2 -4.10 19.38 16.76
N HIS A 3 -3.14 20.17 17.22
CA HIS A 3 -1.75 20.08 16.79
C HIS A 3 -0.81 20.45 17.92
N ILE A 4 0.38 19.86 17.89
CA ILE A 4 1.52 20.19 18.73
C ILE A 4 2.79 20.07 17.89
N GLY A 5 3.71 21.00 18.04
CA GLY A 5 4.95 20.99 17.25
C GLY A 5 5.82 19.76 17.52
N ASN A 6 6.62 19.38 16.52
CA ASN A 6 7.45 18.15 16.52
C ASN A 6 8.54 18.11 17.61
N GLY A 7 8.75 19.20 18.34
CA GLY A 7 9.60 19.22 19.53
C GLY A 7 8.97 18.60 20.77
N TYR A 8 7.70 18.21 20.69
CA TYR A 8 6.93 17.60 21.78
C TYR A 8 6.34 16.27 21.32
N THR A 9 6.00 15.45 22.29
CA THR A 9 5.22 14.22 22.05
C THR A 9 3.82 14.35 22.63
N ASN A 10 2.91 13.48 22.17
CA ASN A 10 1.54 13.43 22.66
C ASN A 10 1.08 11.99 22.87
N GLU A 11 0.25 11.77 23.88
CA GLU A 11 -0.21 10.45 24.27
C GLU A 11 -1.00 9.73 23.14
N PRO A 12 -1.97 10.37 22.45
CA PRO A 12 -2.74 9.68 21.39
C PRO A 12 -1.87 9.08 20.30
N VAL A 13 -0.84 9.80 19.84
CA VAL A 13 0.03 9.27 18.76
C VAL A 13 0.94 8.16 19.26
N LEU A 14 1.44 8.25 20.50
CA LEU A 14 2.23 7.17 21.09
C LEU A 14 1.40 5.90 21.28
N GLN A 15 0.15 6.03 21.72
CA GLN A 15 -0.75 4.91 21.87
C GLN A 15 -1.10 4.28 20.50
N LEU A 16 -1.37 5.10 19.48
CA LEU A 16 -1.58 4.62 18.12
C LEU A 16 -0.35 3.87 17.58
N ALA A 17 0.84 4.43 17.75
CA ALA A 17 2.08 3.78 17.34
C ALA A 17 2.26 2.42 18.02
N LYS A 18 2.04 2.36 19.34
CA LYS A 18 2.08 1.12 20.11
C LYS A 18 1.09 0.09 19.59
N THR A 19 -0.15 0.50 19.31
CA THR A 19 -1.19 -0.39 18.77
C THR A 19 -0.78 -0.96 17.41
N LEU A 20 -0.28 -0.13 16.50
CA LEU A 20 0.16 -0.56 15.18
C LEU A 20 1.35 -1.54 15.27
N VAL A 21 2.35 -1.23 16.09
CA VAL A 21 3.51 -2.12 16.30
C VAL A 21 3.09 -3.46 16.90
N GLN A 22 2.19 -3.46 17.89
CA GLN A 22 1.72 -4.71 18.52
C GLN A 22 0.82 -5.56 17.61
N SER A 23 0.22 -4.95 16.60
CA SER A 23 -0.73 -5.61 15.70
C SER A 23 -0.12 -5.99 14.34
N THR A 24 1.16 -5.67 14.10
CA THR A 24 1.82 -5.91 12.81
C THR A 24 3.25 -6.44 13.02
N PHE A 25 3.98 -6.61 11.91
CA PHE A 25 5.40 -7.01 11.92
C PHE A 25 6.35 -5.85 12.27
N ALA A 26 5.86 -4.62 12.26
CA ALA A 26 6.71 -3.43 12.33
C ALA A 26 7.22 -3.14 13.74
N ASP A 27 8.42 -2.56 13.81
CA ASP A 27 9.03 -2.07 15.06
C ASP A 27 8.88 -0.56 15.21
N LYS A 28 8.73 0.16 14.09
CA LYS A 28 8.68 1.63 14.01
C LYS A 28 7.53 2.11 13.12
N VAL A 29 7.01 3.28 13.47
CA VAL A 29 5.96 3.96 12.72
C VAL A 29 6.36 5.42 12.48
N PHE A 30 6.20 5.90 11.27
CA PHE A 30 6.23 7.32 10.91
C PHE A 30 4.84 7.74 10.48
N PHE A 31 4.30 8.78 11.10
CA PHE A 31 2.98 9.32 10.76
C PHE A 31 3.08 10.50 9.81
N CYS A 32 2.14 10.58 8.86
CA CYS A 32 1.95 11.65 7.91
C CYS A 32 0.45 11.92 7.72
N ASN A 33 0.06 12.65 6.65
CA ASN A 33 -1.32 13.10 6.50
C ASN A 33 -2.08 12.40 5.35
N SER A 34 -1.38 11.64 4.53
CA SER A 34 -1.96 10.99 3.34
C SER A 34 -1.18 9.73 2.94
N GLY A 35 -1.80 8.90 2.09
CA GLY A 35 -1.12 7.74 1.50
C GLY A 35 0.05 8.13 0.57
N ALA A 36 -0.09 9.25 -0.14
CA ALA A 36 1.01 9.76 -0.98
C ALA A 36 2.24 10.12 -0.14
N GLU A 37 2.05 10.80 1.00
CA GLU A 37 3.15 11.11 1.91
C GLU A 37 3.75 9.85 2.54
N ALA A 38 2.94 8.85 2.88
CA ALA A 38 3.42 7.57 3.39
C ALA A 38 4.30 6.85 2.34
N ASN A 39 3.87 6.83 1.08
CA ASN A 39 4.63 6.25 -0.02
C ASN A 39 5.91 7.07 -0.33
N GLU A 40 5.85 8.40 -0.31
CA GLU A 40 7.06 9.25 -0.40
C GLU A 40 8.08 8.88 0.67
N ALA A 41 7.64 8.74 1.91
CA ALA A 41 8.50 8.35 3.02
C ALA A 41 9.09 6.95 2.81
N ALA A 42 8.31 5.97 2.32
CA ALA A 42 8.76 4.62 2.04
C ALA A 42 9.82 4.57 0.92
N LEU A 43 9.60 5.30 -0.17
CA LEU A 43 10.55 5.38 -1.28
C LEU A 43 11.86 6.08 -0.86
N LYS A 44 11.77 7.15 -0.07
CA LYS A 44 12.92 7.84 0.50
C LYS A 44 13.68 6.94 1.47
N LEU A 45 12.99 6.22 2.35
CA LEU A 45 13.58 5.25 3.26
C LEU A 45 14.36 4.20 2.48
N ALA A 46 13.78 3.61 1.43
CA ALA A 46 14.40 2.57 0.64
C ALA A 46 15.71 3.06 -0.03
N ARG A 47 15.68 4.23 -0.66
CA ARG A 47 16.88 4.84 -1.25
C ARG A 47 17.95 5.15 -0.20
N LYS A 48 17.54 5.73 0.94
CA LYS A 48 18.48 6.05 2.01
C LYS A 48 19.09 4.78 2.63
N TYR A 49 18.26 3.77 2.90
CA TYR A 49 18.72 2.49 3.42
C TYR A 49 19.77 1.85 2.49
N ALA A 50 19.45 1.80 1.19
CA ALA A 50 20.37 1.24 0.22
C ALA A 50 21.66 2.06 0.10
N HIS A 51 21.58 3.38 0.06
CA HIS A 51 22.74 4.28 0.05
C HIS A 51 23.66 4.05 1.24
N ASP A 52 23.10 4.02 2.45
CA ASP A 52 23.87 3.91 3.69
C ASP A 52 24.50 2.51 3.88
N LYS A 53 23.83 1.46 3.38
CA LYS A 53 24.27 0.08 3.55
C LYS A 53 25.11 -0.46 2.40
N PHE A 54 24.86 -0.02 1.14
CA PHE A 54 25.41 -0.63 -0.07
C PHE A 54 26.03 0.38 -1.03
N GLY A 55 25.88 1.69 -0.79
CA GLY A 55 26.39 2.76 -1.63
C GLY A 55 25.37 3.35 -2.59
N GLY A 56 25.70 4.51 -3.18
CA GLY A 56 24.78 5.36 -3.95
C GLY A 56 24.28 4.77 -5.28
N GLU A 57 24.96 3.77 -5.82
CA GLU A 57 24.54 3.10 -7.06
C GLU A 57 23.27 2.25 -6.91
N LYS A 58 22.94 1.84 -5.67
CA LYS A 58 21.76 1.04 -5.35
C LYS A 58 20.57 1.96 -5.09
N SER A 59 19.92 2.44 -6.17
CA SER A 59 18.85 3.45 -6.08
C SER A 59 17.63 3.15 -6.96
N GLU A 60 17.65 2.04 -7.71
CA GLU A 60 16.59 1.66 -8.64
C GLU A 60 15.38 1.07 -7.89
N ILE A 61 14.18 1.37 -8.39
CA ILE A 61 12.91 0.91 -7.83
C ILE A 61 12.15 0.15 -8.90
N ILE A 62 11.67 -1.03 -8.57
CA ILE A 62 10.72 -1.79 -9.38
C ILE A 62 9.31 -1.50 -8.87
N ALA A 63 8.41 -1.17 -9.79
CA ALA A 63 6.99 -0.96 -9.58
C ALA A 63 6.20 -1.69 -10.67
N PHE A 64 4.87 -1.61 -10.64
CA PHE A 64 4.04 -2.39 -11.55
C PHE A 64 3.12 -1.52 -12.38
N ASN A 65 2.85 -1.96 -13.63
CA ASN A 65 1.87 -1.34 -14.50
C ASN A 65 0.50 -1.31 -13.81
N HIS A 66 -0.27 -0.25 -14.06
CA HIS A 66 -1.58 0.01 -13.48
C HIS A 66 -1.60 0.27 -11.96
N ALA A 67 -0.45 0.35 -11.31
CA ALA A 67 -0.36 0.70 -9.89
C ALA A 67 -0.76 2.15 -9.63
N PHE A 68 -1.22 2.42 -8.40
CA PHE A 68 -1.51 3.77 -7.92
C PHE A 68 -0.93 3.98 -6.53
N HIS A 69 0.11 4.85 -6.45
CA HIS A 69 0.83 5.11 -5.19
C HIS A 69 0.68 6.54 -4.68
N GLY A 70 -0.05 7.40 -5.39
CA GLY A 70 -0.28 8.81 -5.04
C GLY A 70 -0.11 9.77 -6.20
N ARG A 71 -0.24 11.08 -5.91
CA ARG A 71 -0.22 12.17 -6.90
C ARG A 71 0.93 13.17 -6.69
N THR A 72 1.82 12.98 -5.72
CA THR A 72 3.07 13.74 -5.62
C THR A 72 4.02 13.33 -6.73
N LEU A 73 4.99 14.17 -7.08
CA LEU A 73 5.83 13.93 -8.26
C LEU A 73 6.56 12.58 -8.21
N PHE A 74 7.04 12.16 -7.05
CA PHE A 74 7.71 10.86 -6.94
C PHE A 74 6.72 9.70 -6.95
N THR A 75 5.62 9.78 -6.18
CA THR A 75 4.63 8.71 -6.14
C THR A 75 3.88 8.54 -7.46
N VAL A 76 3.58 9.62 -8.20
CA VAL A 76 2.96 9.53 -9.53
C VAL A 76 3.93 8.92 -10.55
N SER A 77 5.24 9.13 -10.37
CA SER A 77 6.27 8.54 -11.21
C SER A 77 6.45 7.04 -10.97
N VAL A 78 6.24 6.59 -9.74
CA VAL A 78 6.25 5.17 -9.35
C VAL A 78 4.94 4.48 -9.71
N GLY A 79 3.83 5.23 -9.79
CA GLY A 79 2.55 4.72 -10.28
C GLY A 79 2.63 4.31 -11.76
N GLY A 80 2.13 3.11 -12.08
CA GLY A 80 2.24 2.53 -13.43
C GLY A 80 1.14 2.98 -14.40
N GLN A 81 0.67 4.24 -14.32
CA GLN A 81 -0.41 4.78 -15.14
C GLN A 81 0.02 6.07 -15.84
N PRO A 82 0.51 6.01 -17.09
CA PRO A 82 1.02 7.17 -17.83
C PRO A 82 0.07 8.37 -17.90
N LYS A 83 -1.26 8.12 -17.92
CA LYS A 83 -2.28 9.18 -17.92
C LYS A 83 -2.18 10.16 -16.75
N TYR A 84 -1.49 9.77 -15.66
CA TYR A 84 -1.31 10.61 -14.48
C TYR A 84 0.06 11.28 -14.40
N SER A 85 1.03 10.84 -15.22
CA SER A 85 2.43 11.26 -15.08
C SER A 85 3.05 11.89 -16.33
N SER A 86 2.53 11.61 -17.55
CA SER A 86 3.13 12.01 -18.82
C SER A 86 3.36 13.52 -18.96
N ASP A 87 2.47 14.33 -18.40
CA ASP A 87 2.51 15.80 -18.58
C ASP A 87 3.44 16.50 -17.56
N TYR A 88 4.09 15.73 -16.66
CA TYR A 88 4.89 16.31 -15.58
C TYR A 88 6.40 16.03 -15.72
N ALA A 89 6.86 15.73 -16.94
CA ALA A 89 8.29 15.51 -17.20
C ALA A 89 9.13 16.76 -16.90
N PRO A 90 10.39 16.62 -16.43
CA PRO A 90 11.12 15.37 -16.21
C PRO A 90 10.73 14.67 -14.90
N LEU A 91 10.50 13.36 -14.99
CA LEU A 91 10.16 12.54 -13.83
C LEU A 91 11.43 12.02 -13.11
N PRO A 92 11.35 11.72 -11.81
CA PRO A 92 12.40 11.01 -11.09
C PRO A 92 12.86 9.75 -11.82
N GLN A 93 14.17 9.58 -11.97
CA GLN A 93 14.77 8.45 -12.67
C GLN A 93 14.98 7.23 -11.78
N GLY A 94 15.32 6.09 -12.40
CA GLY A 94 15.61 4.84 -11.71
C GLY A 94 14.33 4.07 -11.31
N ILE A 95 13.25 4.23 -12.04
CA ILE A 95 11.98 3.54 -11.82
C ILE A 95 11.70 2.65 -13.03
N THR A 96 11.45 1.37 -12.80
CA THR A 96 11.09 0.39 -13.83
C THR A 96 9.70 -0.16 -13.55
N HIS A 97 8.80 -0.08 -14.53
CA HIS A 97 7.45 -0.65 -14.43
C HIS A 97 7.39 -1.98 -15.15
N LEU A 98 6.88 -3.00 -14.45
CA LEU A 98 6.77 -4.37 -14.94
C LEU A 98 5.30 -4.83 -14.94
N PRO A 99 4.95 -5.88 -15.71
CA PRO A 99 3.62 -6.48 -15.62
C PRO A 99 3.34 -7.00 -14.21
N TYR A 100 2.13 -6.73 -13.72
CA TYR A 100 1.70 -7.23 -12.41
C TYR A 100 1.40 -8.73 -12.47
N ASN A 101 1.73 -9.48 -11.42
CA ASN A 101 1.65 -10.95 -11.38
C ASN A 101 2.62 -11.69 -12.33
N ASP A 102 3.66 -11.04 -12.82
CA ASP A 102 4.69 -11.63 -13.67
C ASP A 102 6.04 -11.69 -12.92
N ILE A 103 6.30 -12.80 -12.24
CA ILE A 103 7.53 -12.98 -11.46
C ILE A 103 8.76 -13.18 -12.35
N GLU A 104 8.58 -13.68 -13.58
CA GLU A 104 9.67 -13.86 -14.54
C GLU A 104 10.21 -12.50 -15.01
N ALA A 105 9.31 -11.55 -15.28
CA ALA A 105 9.68 -10.18 -15.60
C ALA A 105 10.49 -9.52 -14.47
N VAL A 106 10.08 -9.75 -13.20
CA VAL A 106 10.81 -9.23 -12.04
C VAL A 106 12.18 -9.90 -11.92
N THR A 107 12.26 -11.22 -12.10
CA THR A 107 13.53 -11.98 -12.06
C THR A 107 14.53 -11.46 -13.11
N ALA A 108 14.05 -11.10 -14.29
CA ALA A 108 14.90 -10.56 -15.36
C ALA A 108 15.36 -9.12 -15.11
N ALA A 109 14.59 -8.33 -14.36
CA ALA A 109 14.84 -6.90 -14.16
C ALA A 109 15.58 -6.57 -12.86
N ILE A 110 15.36 -7.35 -11.80
CA ILE A 110 15.98 -7.08 -10.49
C ILE A 110 17.49 -7.28 -10.52
N SER A 111 18.22 -6.38 -9.89
CA SER A 111 19.69 -6.39 -9.93
C SER A 111 20.29 -5.92 -8.60
N SER A 112 21.62 -5.91 -8.51
CA SER A 112 22.34 -5.31 -7.38
C SER A 112 22.07 -3.82 -7.20
N ARG A 113 21.56 -3.14 -8.22
CA ARG A 113 21.20 -1.71 -8.21
C ARG A 113 19.77 -1.46 -7.69
N THR A 114 18.94 -2.50 -7.59
CA THR A 114 17.56 -2.37 -7.10
C THR A 114 17.55 -2.17 -5.59
N CYS A 115 17.03 -1.04 -5.13
CA CYS A 115 16.89 -0.73 -3.70
C CYS A 115 15.55 -1.18 -3.12
N ALA A 116 14.50 -1.23 -3.95
CA ALA A 116 13.17 -1.64 -3.50
C ALA A 116 12.30 -2.18 -4.63
N VAL A 117 11.35 -3.01 -4.24
CA VAL A 117 10.15 -3.37 -5.03
C VAL A 117 8.94 -2.86 -4.25
N ILE A 118 8.08 -2.04 -4.90
CA ILE A 118 6.83 -1.57 -4.32
C ILE A 118 5.64 -2.22 -5.02
N VAL A 119 4.69 -2.72 -4.23
CA VAL A 119 3.53 -3.45 -4.75
C VAL A 119 2.29 -3.22 -3.88
N GLU A 120 1.12 -3.12 -4.52
CA GLU A 120 -0.18 -3.23 -3.85
C GLU A 120 -0.55 -4.71 -3.76
N PRO A 121 -0.90 -5.28 -2.59
CA PRO A 121 -1.38 -6.68 -2.51
C PRO A 121 -2.65 -6.95 -3.34
N VAL A 122 -3.47 -5.91 -3.53
CA VAL A 122 -4.55 -5.85 -4.52
C VAL A 122 -4.47 -4.48 -5.17
N GLN A 123 -4.22 -4.42 -6.48
CA GLN A 123 -4.28 -3.16 -7.21
C GLN A 123 -5.71 -2.63 -7.21
N GLY A 124 -5.96 -1.52 -6.50
CA GLY A 124 -7.29 -0.94 -6.38
C GLY A 124 -7.69 -0.17 -7.64
N GLU A 125 -7.00 0.92 -7.93
CA GLU A 125 -7.24 1.80 -9.09
C GLU A 125 -6.91 1.11 -10.44
N GLY A 126 -6.13 0.05 -10.41
CA GLY A 126 -5.81 -0.79 -11.56
C GLY A 126 -6.89 -1.78 -11.93
N GLY A 127 -8.06 -1.74 -11.27
CA GLY A 127 -9.23 -2.58 -11.60
C GLY A 127 -9.50 -3.71 -10.61
N VAL A 128 -9.10 -3.55 -9.35
CA VAL A 128 -9.25 -4.54 -8.27
C VAL A 128 -8.63 -5.89 -8.65
N VAL A 129 -7.34 -5.88 -8.91
CA VAL A 129 -6.57 -7.08 -9.32
C VAL A 129 -5.78 -7.62 -8.14
N PRO A 130 -6.14 -8.77 -7.55
CA PRO A 130 -5.35 -9.39 -6.49
C PRO A 130 -4.01 -9.92 -7.01
N ALA A 131 -2.97 -9.81 -6.18
CA ALA A 131 -1.74 -10.54 -6.40
C ALA A 131 -1.96 -12.05 -6.20
N SER A 132 -1.22 -12.87 -6.93
CA SER A 132 -1.13 -14.28 -6.57
C SER A 132 -0.19 -14.48 -5.38
N VAL A 133 -0.42 -15.55 -4.61
CA VAL A 133 0.44 -15.90 -3.48
C VAL A 133 1.87 -16.18 -3.95
N GLU A 134 1.99 -16.87 -5.09
CA GLU A 134 3.25 -17.23 -5.71
C GLU A 134 4.05 -15.99 -6.12
N PHE A 135 3.36 -14.98 -6.68
CA PHE A 135 3.96 -13.72 -7.06
C PHE A 135 4.54 -12.98 -5.84
N LEU A 136 3.76 -12.78 -4.78
CA LEU A 136 4.24 -12.09 -3.58
C LEU A 136 5.37 -12.86 -2.86
N ARG A 137 5.30 -14.19 -2.81
CA ARG A 137 6.38 -15.02 -2.28
C ARG A 137 7.64 -14.91 -3.14
N GLY A 138 7.49 -14.91 -4.45
CA GLY A 138 8.61 -14.69 -5.38
C GLY A 138 9.25 -13.32 -5.19
N LEU A 139 8.44 -12.25 -5.04
CA LEU A 139 8.96 -10.91 -4.73
C LEU A 139 9.78 -10.90 -3.43
N ARG A 140 9.28 -11.55 -2.37
CA ARG A 140 10.00 -11.62 -1.10
C ARG A 140 11.37 -12.32 -1.29
N GLN A 141 11.38 -13.47 -1.95
CA GLN A 141 12.62 -14.21 -2.21
C GLN A 141 13.62 -13.40 -3.03
N LEU A 142 13.17 -12.75 -4.10
CA LEU A 142 14.04 -11.92 -4.94
C LEU A 142 14.57 -10.71 -4.19
N CYS A 143 13.73 -10.03 -3.40
CA CYS A 143 14.16 -8.91 -2.55
C CYS A 143 15.24 -9.35 -1.55
N ASP A 144 15.07 -10.50 -0.91
CA ASP A 144 16.06 -11.05 0.03
C ASP A 144 17.39 -11.37 -0.66
N GLN A 145 17.34 -12.01 -1.83
CA GLN A 145 18.52 -12.37 -2.61
C GLN A 145 19.31 -11.14 -3.07
N HIS A 146 18.62 -10.06 -3.42
CA HIS A 146 19.24 -8.84 -3.94
C HIS A 146 19.42 -7.75 -2.88
N ASN A 147 19.11 -8.00 -1.60
CA ASN A 147 19.11 -6.99 -0.53
C ASN A 147 18.30 -5.74 -0.90
N ALA A 148 17.17 -5.92 -1.57
CA ALA A 148 16.20 -4.89 -1.86
C ALA A 148 15.07 -4.91 -0.81
N LEU A 149 14.50 -3.74 -0.50
CA LEU A 149 13.34 -3.71 0.40
C LEU A 149 12.05 -4.07 -0.35
N LEU A 150 11.23 -4.91 0.26
CA LEU A 150 9.87 -5.16 -0.19
C LEU A 150 8.92 -4.19 0.51
N ILE A 151 8.25 -3.33 -0.28
CA ILE A 151 7.30 -2.33 0.20
C ILE A 151 5.90 -2.76 -0.22
N PHE A 152 5.00 -2.96 0.77
CA PHE A 152 3.58 -3.15 0.49
C PHE A 152 2.83 -1.85 0.67
N ASP A 153 2.24 -1.35 -0.42
CA ASP A 153 1.27 -0.27 -0.37
C ASP A 153 -0.10 -0.84 0.02
N GLU A 154 -0.42 -0.71 1.30
CA GLU A 154 -1.70 -1.13 1.86
C GLU A 154 -2.63 0.05 2.18
N VAL A 155 -2.45 1.16 1.49
CA VAL A 155 -3.30 2.35 1.62
C VAL A 155 -4.76 2.03 1.33
N GLN A 156 -5.03 1.12 0.39
CA GLN A 156 -6.40 0.72 0.05
C GLN A 156 -6.79 -0.64 0.65
N THR A 157 -5.87 -1.57 0.77
CA THR A 157 -6.13 -2.94 1.25
C THR A 157 -6.14 -3.07 2.76
N GLY A 158 -5.51 -2.14 3.47
CA GLY A 158 -5.34 -2.20 4.92
C GLY A 158 -6.58 -1.85 5.74
N VAL A 159 -6.39 -1.93 7.05
CA VAL A 159 -7.36 -1.59 8.09
C VAL A 159 -8.69 -2.33 7.90
N GLY A 160 -8.61 -3.67 7.81
CA GLY A 160 -9.75 -4.56 7.78
C GLY A 160 -10.46 -4.72 6.44
N ARG A 161 -10.07 -3.95 5.39
CA ARG A 161 -10.76 -3.95 4.09
C ARG A 161 -10.85 -5.34 3.46
N THR A 162 -9.82 -6.16 3.63
CA THR A 162 -9.73 -7.50 3.03
C THR A 162 -10.16 -8.63 3.97
N GLY A 163 -10.56 -8.30 5.21
CA GLY A 163 -10.97 -9.29 6.22
C GLY A 163 -9.83 -9.73 7.15
N GLU A 164 -8.63 -9.21 6.95
CA GLU A 164 -7.52 -9.17 7.91
C GLU A 164 -7.17 -7.70 8.19
N LEU A 165 -6.43 -7.43 9.28
CA LEU A 165 -6.05 -6.05 9.58
C LEU A 165 -5.27 -5.43 8.42
N TYR A 166 -4.33 -6.18 7.86
CA TYR A 166 -3.60 -5.85 6.63
C TYR A 166 -3.56 -7.06 5.70
N ALA A 167 -3.59 -6.81 4.38
CA ALA A 167 -3.67 -7.87 3.37
C ALA A 167 -2.46 -8.80 3.38
N TYR A 168 -1.25 -8.34 3.79
CA TYR A 168 -0.07 -9.20 3.89
C TYR A 168 -0.31 -10.42 4.78
N MET A 169 -1.22 -10.33 5.76
CA MET A 169 -1.57 -11.42 6.67
C MET A 169 -2.30 -12.57 5.94
N HIS A 170 -3.10 -12.26 4.91
CA HIS A 170 -3.71 -13.28 4.05
C HIS A 170 -2.68 -14.09 3.27
N TYR A 171 -1.67 -13.38 2.76
CA TYR A 171 -0.66 -13.97 1.88
C TYR A 171 0.43 -14.72 2.65
N GLY A 172 0.57 -14.45 3.95
CA GLY A 172 1.67 -14.97 4.76
C GLY A 172 3.04 -14.52 4.25
N VAL A 173 3.09 -13.31 3.67
CA VAL A 173 4.32 -12.68 3.16
C VAL A 173 4.52 -11.37 3.87
N THR A 174 5.58 -11.27 4.67
CA THR A 174 5.89 -10.07 5.45
C THR A 174 6.77 -9.12 4.65
N PRO A 175 6.35 -7.86 4.42
CA PRO A 175 7.20 -6.85 3.80
C PRO A 175 8.22 -6.28 4.80
N ASP A 176 9.20 -5.53 4.31
CA ASP A 176 10.10 -4.72 5.14
C ASP A 176 9.46 -3.40 5.56
N VAL A 177 8.61 -2.87 4.66
CA VAL A 177 7.90 -1.59 4.82
C VAL A 177 6.45 -1.76 4.36
N LEU A 178 5.53 -1.20 5.13
CA LEU A 178 4.11 -1.13 4.80
C LEU A 178 3.63 0.32 4.91
N THR A 179 2.86 0.78 3.93
CA THR A 179 2.21 2.08 3.96
C THR A 179 0.71 1.95 4.13
N THR A 180 0.11 2.82 4.91
CA THR A 180 -1.33 2.80 5.21
C THR A 180 -1.89 4.21 5.33
N ALA A 181 -3.18 4.39 4.99
CA ALA A 181 -3.93 5.65 5.08
C ALA A 181 -5.43 5.37 4.96
N LYS A 182 -6.20 6.20 4.28
CA LYS A 182 -7.64 6.02 3.98
C LYS A 182 -8.43 5.51 5.20
N ALA A 183 -8.68 4.20 5.24
CA ALA A 183 -9.44 3.58 6.33
C ALA A 183 -8.79 3.77 7.71
N LEU A 184 -7.46 4.02 7.79
CA LEU A 184 -6.79 4.30 9.05
C LEU A 184 -7.39 5.50 9.79
N GLY A 185 -7.84 6.52 9.05
CA GLY A 185 -8.48 7.70 9.63
C GLY A 185 -10.01 7.69 9.57
N GLY A 186 -10.62 6.70 8.89
CA GLY A 186 -12.09 6.64 8.77
C GLY A 186 -12.72 7.88 8.12
N GLY A 187 -11.96 8.63 7.32
CA GLY A 187 -12.33 9.92 6.73
C GLY A 187 -11.49 11.09 7.24
N PHE A 188 -10.82 10.96 8.39
CA PHE A 188 -9.85 11.95 8.85
C PHE A 188 -8.51 11.78 8.11
N PRO A 189 -7.85 12.88 7.66
CA PRO A 189 -6.57 12.79 6.97
C PRO A 189 -5.44 12.28 7.89
N ILE A 190 -5.00 11.06 7.64
CA ILE A 190 -3.84 10.44 8.27
C ILE A 190 -3.25 9.40 7.34
N GLY A 191 -1.94 9.27 7.34
CA GLY A 191 -1.19 8.17 6.75
C GLY A 191 -0.09 7.72 7.70
N ALA A 192 0.43 6.54 7.45
CA ALA A 192 1.57 6.02 8.20
C ALA A 192 2.44 5.12 7.34
N LEU A 193 3.73 5.13 7.65
CA LEU A 193 4.71 4.15 7.21
C LEU A 193 5.07 3.30 8.42
N LEU A 194 4.99 2.00 8.26
CA LEU A 194 5.37 0.98 9.24
C LEU A 194 6.61 0.26 8.70
N ALA A 195 7.63 0.07 9.52
CA ALA A 195 8.87 -0.55 9.07
C ALA A 195 9.55 -1.36 10.18
N THR A 196 10.35 -2.35 9.79
CA THR A 196 11.22 -3.06 10.73
C THR A 196 12.34 -2.13 11.23
N GLU A 197 12.88 -2.39 12.43
CA GLU A 197 14.02 -1.66 12.98
C GLU A 197 15.21 -1.69 12.02
N ALA A 198 15.43 -2.82 11.35
CA ALA A 198 16.55 -3.03 10.44
C ALA A 198 16.61 -1.96 9.32
N CYS A 199 15.47 -1.61 8.74
CA CYS A 199 15.40 -0.57 7.70
C CYS A 199 15.07 0.82 8.24
N ALA A 200 14.29 0.94 9.32
CA ALA A 200 13.90 2.22 9.89
C ALA A 200 15.06 2.97 10.56
N SER A 201 16.07 2.27 11.05
CA SER A 201 17.23 2.85 11.79
C SER A 201 18.01 3.91 11.01
N VAL A 202 17.91 3.94 9.68
CA VAL A 202 18.57 4.96 8.84
C VAL A 202 17.82 6.29 8.82
N MET A 203 16.55 6.31 9.25
CA MET A 203 15.73 7.53 9.31
C MET A 203 15.99 8.29 10.60
N THR A 204 17.11 8.97 10.63
CA THR A 204 17.55 9.78 11.77
C THR A 204 17.01 11.21 11.71
N VAL A 205 17.22 11.99 12.76
CA VAL A 205 16.78 13.39 12.83
C VAL A 205 17.24 14.18 11.61
N GLY A 206 16.31 14.90 10.98
CA GLY A 206 16.57 15.74 9.80
C GLY A 206 16.54 15.03 8.44
N THR A 207 16.38 13.70 8.41
CA THR A 207 16.34 12.96 7.11
C THR A 207 15.00 13.05 6.41
N HIS A 208 13.92 13.09 7.17
CA HIS A 208 12.54 13.26 6.69
C HIS A 208 11.67 13.86 7.78
N GLY A 209 10.55 14.45 7.41
CA GLY A 209 9.65 15.08 8.38
C GLY A 209 8.33 15.49 7.78
N THR A 210 7.43 15.91 8.66
CA THR A 210 6.10 16.43 8.36
C THR A 210 5.71 17.43 9.44
N THR A 211 4.93 18.44 9.10
CA THR A 211 4.46 19.42 10.09
C THR A 211 3.30 18.86 10.91
N TYR A 212 2.31 18.24 10.28
CA TYR A 212 1.07 17.83 10.93
C TYR A 212 0.95 16.30 11.13
N GLY A 213 1.83 15.51 10.56
CA GLY A 213 1.84 14.07 10.78
C GLY A 213 2.09 13.72 12.24
N GLY A 214 1.27 12.84 12.81
CA GLY A 214 1.31 12.49 14.23
C GLY A 214 0.65 13.54 15.14
N ASN A 215 -0.23 14.39 14.61
CA ASN A 215 -0.98 15.30 15.46
C ASN A 215 -1.94 14.55 16.40
N PRO A 216 -2.23 15.11 17.61
CA PRO A 216 -3.03 14.41 18.64
C PRO A 216 -4.43 14.02 18.16
N LEU A 217 -5.05 14.85 17.33
CA LEU A 217 -6.41 14.59 16.84
C LEU A 217 -6.43 13.38 15.90
N ALA A 218 -5.52 13.34 14.92
CA ALA A 218 -5.37 12.20 14.02
C ALA A 218 -5.03 10.91 14.77
N GLY A 219 -4.14 11.01 15.78
CA GLY A 219 -3.78 9.88 16.65
C GLY A 219 -4.99 9.32 17.41
N ALA A 220 -5.82 10.20 17.99
CA ALA A 220 -7.02 9.80 18.71
C ALA A 220 -8.07 9.15 17.78
N VAL A 221 -8.33 9.77 16.62
CA VAL A 221 -9.30 9.25 15.64
C VAL A 221 -8.88 7.88 15.12
N ALA A 222 -7.62 7.72 14.70
CA ALA A 222 -7.14 6.45 14.18
C ALA A 222 -7.04 5.37 15.27
N GLY A 223 -6.69 5.75 16.50
CA GLY A 223 -6.68 4.83 17.65
C GLY A 223 -8.06 4.26 17.94
N GLU A 224 -9.09 5.11 17.98
CA GLU A 224 -10.48 4.70 18.17
C GLU A 224 -10.95 3.81 17.01
N LEU A 225 -10.67 4.19 15.78
CA LEU A 225 -11.04 3.41 14.61
C LEU A 225 -10.42 2.01 14.64
N LEU A 226 -9.13 1.91 14.96
CA LEU A 226 -8.46 0.61 15.06
C LEU A 226 -9.06 -0.27 16.17
N SER A 227 -9.48 0.32 17.30
CA SER A 227 -10.13 -0.42 18.39
C SER A 227 -11.46 -1.06 17.96
N ILE A 228 -12.18 -0.41 17.03
CA ILE A 228 -13.42 -0.91 16.46
C ILE A 228 -13.15 -1.96 15.38
N VAL A 229 -12.26 -1.65 14.44
CA VAL A 229 -12.04 -2.47 13.22
C VAL A 229 -11.23 -3.71 13.51
N ASN A 230 -10.18 -3.61 14.33
CA ASN A 230 -9.28 -4.72 14.63
C ASN A 230 -9.89 -5.66 15.69
N THR A 231 -11.10 -6.14 15.43
CA THR A 231 -11.82 -7.12 16.27
C THR A 231 -12.17 -8.35 15.43
N PRO A 232 -12.17 -9.55 16.05
CA PRO A 232 -12.56 -10.79 15.36
C PRO A 232 -13.94 -10.70 14.71
N GLU A 233 -14.88 -9.98 15.35
CA GLU A 233 -16.24 -9.80 14.85
C GLU A 233 -16.25 -9.00 13.55
N VAL A 234 -15.60 -7.84 13.50
CA VAL A 234 -15.56 -7.00 12.30
C VAL A 234 -14.82 -7.71 11.17
N LEU A 235 -13.63 -8.26 11.43
CA LEU A 235 -12.82 -8.92 10.40
C LEU A 235 -13.52 -10.17 9.84
N SER A 236 -14.13 -11.01 10.70
CA SER A 236 -14.92 -12.15 10.21
C SER A 236 -16.18 -11.69 9.46
N GLY A 237 -16.80 -10.60 9.91
CA GLY A 237 -17.95 -9.99 9.24
C GLY A 237 -17.61 -9.49 7.83
N VAL A 238 -16.39 -8.99 7.60
CA VAL A 238 -15.91 -8.64 6.26
C VAL A 238 -15.82 -9.87 5.36
N ARG A 239 -15.26 -10.99 5.87
CA ARG A 239 -15.14 -12.26 5.12
C ARG A 239 -16.52 -12.85 4.78
N GLN A 240 -17.46 -12.82 5.73
CA GLN A 240 -18.84 -13.28 5.51
C GLN A 240 -19.56 -12.45 4.45
N ARG A 241 -19.41 -11.12 4.51
CA ARG A 241 -20.01 -10.21 3.51
C ARG A 241 -19.37 -10.38 2.14
N HIS A 242 -18.07 -10.66 2.06
CA HIS A 242 -17.42 -11.01 0.80
C HIS A 242 -18.10 -12.19 0.14
N GLN A 243 -18.28 -13.29 0.87
CA GLN A 243 -18.95 -14.48 0.36
C GLN A 243 -20.38 -14.15 -0.10
N TRP A 244 -21.15 -13.45 0.73
CA TRP A 244 -22.50 -13.05 0.39
C TRP A 244 -22.58 -12.18 -0.87
N PHE A 245 -21.67 -11.20 -1.04
CA PHE A 245 -21.60 -10.39 -2.26
C PHE A 245 -21.25 -11.23 -3.47
N CYS A 246 -20.27 -12.11 -3.39
CA CYS A 246 -19.88 -12.99 -4.49
C CYS A 246 -21.04 -13.89 -4.94
N GLU A 247 -21.76 -14.50 -3.99
CA GLU A 247 -22.93 -15.33 -4.30
C GLU A 247 -24.03 -14.53 -5.02
N ARG A 248 -24.32 -13.31 -4.55
CA ARG A 248 -25.34 -12.44 -5.16
C ARG A 248 -24.92 -11.95 -6.55
N LEU A 249 -23.67 -11.54 -6.70
CA LEU A 249 -23.15 -11.10 -8.00
C LEU A 249 -23.11 -12.26 -9.01
N GLN A 250 -22.75 -13.47 -8.59
CA GLN A 250 -22.81 -14.66 -9.43
C GLN A 250 -24.23 -14.99 -9.85
N ALA A 251 -25.21 -14.92 -8.95
CA ALA A 251 -26.63 -15.14 -9.28
C ALA A 251 -27.14 -14.10 -10.29
N ILE A 252 -26.77 -12.83 -10.13
CA ILE A 252 -27.08 -11.77 -11.11
C ILE A 252 -26.42 -12.09 -12.46
N ASN A 253 -25.14 -12.47 -12.43
CA ASN A 253 -24.38 -12.78 -13.64
C ASN A 253 -24.94 -14.00 -14.38
N ALA A 254 -25.38 -15.03 -13.67
CA ALA A 254 -26.04 -16.20 -14.25
C ALA A 254 -27.35 -15.85 -14.99
N ARG A 255 -28.04 -14.80 -14.52
CA ARG A 255 -29.29 -14.36 -15.14
C ARG A 255 -29.09 -13.41 -16.33
N TYR A 256 -28.10 -12.51 -16.23
CA TYR A 256 -27.99 -11.39 -17.17
C TYR A 256 -26.69 -11.39 -17.98
N GLY A 257 -25.69 -12.22 -17.63
CA GLY A 257 -24.41 -12.30 -18.35
C GLY A 257 -23.62 -10.99 -18.34
N LEU A 258 -23.67 -10.23 -17.23
CA LEU A 258 -23.08 -8.88 -17.16
C LEU A 258 -21.56 -8.88 -17.03
N PHE A 259 -21.02 -9.85 -16.30
CA PHE A 259 -19.61 -9.84 -15.87
C PHE A 259 -18.81 -10.95 -16.54
N LYS A 260 -17.63 -10.64 -17.05
CA LYS A 260 -16.59 -11.61 -17.43
C LYS A 260 -15.96 -12.24 -16.21
N GLU A 261 -15.76 -11.44 -15.17
CA GLU A 261 -15.04 -11.82 -13.96
C GLU A 261 -15.57 -11.06 -12.75
N ILE A 262 -15.62 -11.72 -11.60
CA ILE A 262 -15.84 -11.11 -10.28
C ILE A 262 -14.61 -11.48 -9.47
N ARG A 263 -13.87 -10.48 -8.98
CA ARG A 263 -12.57 -10.66 -8.33
C ARG A 263 -12.39 -9.72 -7.14
N GLY A 264 -11.36 -9.95 -6.34
CA GLY A 264 -11.00 -9.11 -5.20
C GLY A 264 -10.87 -9.89 -3.89
N LEU A 265 -10.70 -9.15 -2.79
CA LEU A 265 -10.54 -9.69 -1.44
C LEU A 265 -11.38 -8.88 -0.44
N GLY A 266 -12.09 -9.56 0.45
CA GLY A 266 -12.95 -8.92 1.46
C GLY A 266 -13.97 -7.99 0.80
N LEU A 267 -14.05 -6.76 1.26
CA LEU A 267 -14.93 -5.73 0.71
C LEU A 267 -14.23 -4.82 -0.32
N LEU A 268 -13.17 -5.31 -0.94
CA LEU A 268 -12.56 -4.74 -2.13
C LEU A 268 -12.87 -5.69 -3.29
N LEU A 269 -14.01 -5.44 -3.98
CA LEU A 269 -14.55 -6.27 -5.05
C LEU A 269 -14.57 -5.51 -6.36
N GLY A 270 -14.18 -6.18 -7.44
CA GLY A 270 -14.25 -5.70 -8.81
C GLY A 270 -15.12 -6.61 -9.66
N CYS A 271 -15.97 -6.00 -10.49
CA CYS A 271 -16.77 -6.69 -11.49
C CYS A 271 -16.31 -6.24 -12.87
N VAL A 272 -15.68 -7.13 -13.63
CA VAL A 272 -15.25 -6.83 -14.99
C VAL A 272 -16.44 -7.04 -15.92
N LEU A 273 -16.92 -5.96 -16.56
CA LEU A 273 -18.05 -6.03 -17.48
C LEU A 273 -17.73 -6.82 -18.75
N ASN A 274 -18.72 -7.49 -19.29
CA ASN A 274 -18.66 -8.04 -20.64
C ASN A 274 -18.59 -6.92 -21.68
N ASP A 275 -17.92 -7.16 -22.82
CA ASP A 275 -17.69 -6.15 -23.86
C ASP A 275 -18.97 -5.53 -24.41
N ALA A 276 -20.07 -6.29 -24.41
CA ALA A 276 -21.38 -5.78 -24.80
C ALA A 276 -21.89 -4.65 -23.91
N TRP A 277 -21.46 -4.60 -22.65
CA TRP A 277 -21.90 -3.62 -21.66
C TRP A 277 -20.84 -2.53 -21.39
N ALA A 278 -19.57 -2.79 -21.69
CA ALA A 278 -18.47 -1.86 -21.47
C ALA A 278 -18.58 -0.57 -22.31
N ARG A 279 -19.35 -0.59 -23.41
CA ARG A 279 -19.53 0.57 -24.29
C ARG A 279 -20.42 1.69 -23.72
N SER A 280 -21.09 1.46 -22.60
CA SER A 280 -21.97 2.48 -22.00
C SER A 280 -21.22 3.51 -21.13
N GLU A 281 -19.95 3.28 -20.81
CA GLU A 281 -19.16 4.21 -19.96
C GLU A 281 -18.54 5.38 -20.75
N GLU A 282 -18.49 5.36 -22.08
CA GLU A 282 -17.97 6.46 -22.89
C GLU A 282 -18.86 7.74 -22.88
N HIS A 283 -20.02 7.70 -22.24
CA HIS A 283 -20.98 8.81 -22.21
C HIS A 283 -21.18 9.45 -20.83
N THR A 284 -20.39 9.11 -19.82
CA THR A 284 -20.49 9.70 -18.47
C THR A 284 -19.15 10.20 -17.95
N SER A 285 -18.46 11.01 -18.76
CA SER A 285 -17.31 11.81 -18.30
C SER A 285 -17.65 13.29 -18.38
#